data_7ec3975e385bb56c5f2dbcf767c272a9
#
_entry.id   7ec3975e385bb56c5f2dbcf767c272a9
#
_cell.length_a   1.000
_cell.length_b   1.000
_cell.length_c   1.000
_cell.angle_alpha   90.00
_cell.angle_beta   90.00
_cell.angle_gamma   90.00
#
_symmetry.space_group_name_H-M   'P 1'
#
loop_
_entity.id
_entity.type
_entity.pdbx_description
1 polymer ?
#
loop_
_entity_poly.entity_id
_entity_poly.type
_entity_poly.pdbx_seq_one_letter_code
_entity_poly.pdbx_strand_id
1 'polypeptide(L)' 'DDMIEVEGVVTESLPNTTFHVDIGNGHIILAHISGKLRMNFIRILPGDKVTVQMSPYDVTRGRITWRSK' A
#
# COMPACT_ATOMS: atom_id res chain seq x y z
N ASP A 1 -19.23 0.55 -0.53
CA ASP A 1 -18.20 0.50 0.46
C ASP A 1 -17.43 -0.81 0.47
N ASP A 2 -17.49 -1.50 -0.65
CA ASP A 2 -16.75 -2.75 -0.80
C ASP A 2 -15.34 -2.43 -1.22
N MET A 3 -14.43 -2.50 -0.26
CA MET A 3 -13.01 -2.31 -0.57
C MET A 3 -12.41 -3.63 -0.99
N ILE A 4 -11.51 -3.55 -1.95
CA ILE A 4 -10.76 -4.71 -2.43
C ILE A 4 -9.42 -4.74 -1.72
N GLU A 5 -9.07 -5.90 -1.16
CA GLU A 5 -7.75 -6.08 -0.57
C GLU A 5 -6.87 -6.88 -1.52
N VAL A 6 -5.69 -6.35 -1.79
CA VAL A 6 -4.73 -7.03 -2.64
C VAL A 6 -3.36 -6.99 -1.98
N GLU A 7 -2.55 -7.98 -2.27
CA GLU A 7 -1.17 -8.00 -1.82
C GLU A 7 -0.29 -7.36 -2.88
N GLY A 8 0.70 -6.59 -2.42
CA GLY A 8 1.64 -5.97 -3.32
C GLY A 8 3.01 -5.86 -2.69
N VAL A 9 3.96 -5.40 -3.48
CA VAL A 9 5.35 -5.20 -3.04
C VAL A 9 5.67 -3.73 -3.21
N VAL A 10 6.19 -3.12 -2.15
CA VAL A 10 6.61 -1.72 -2.21
C VAL A 10 7.80 -1.60 -3.14
N THR A 11 7.69 -0.74 -4.14
CA THR A 11 8.78 -0.51 -5.10
C THR A 11 9.53 0.77 -4.81
N GLU A 12 8.86 1.76 -4.22
CA GLU A 12 9.51 3.04 -3.95
C GLU A 12 8.84 3.72 -2.77
N SER A 13 9.67 4.38 -1.97
CA SER A 13 9.20 5.19 -0.84
C SER A 13 9.17 6.65 -1.26
N LEU A 14 8.06 7.31 -1.05
CA LEU A 14 7.85 8.69 -1.46
C LEU A 14 7.68 9.58 -0.23
N PRO A 15 7.81 10.91 -0.40
CA PRO A 15 7.50 11.83 0.70
C PRO A 15 6.06 11.71 1.18
N ASN A 16 5.79 12.23 2.38
CA ASN A 16 4.44 12.30 2.95
C ASN A 16 3.81 10.94 3.22
N THR A 17 4.64 9.95 3.59
CA THR A 17 4.19 8.60 3.93
C THR A 17 3.39 7.93 2.83
N THR A 18 3.79 8.20 1.58
CA THR A 18 3.20 7.52 0.42
C THR A 18 4.23 6.60 -0.21
N PHE A 19 3.74 5.63 -0.98
CA PHE A 19 4.58 4.60 -1.55
C PHE A 19 4.05 4.19 -2.91
N HIS A 20 4.96 3.78 -3.79
CA HIS A 20 4.56 3.06 -5.00
C HIS A 20 4.54 1.57 -4.66
N VAL A 21 3.45 0.91 -5.00
CA VAL A 21 3.27 -0.51 -4.70
C VAL A 21 2.89 -1.24 -5.98
N ASP A 22 3.63 -2.30 -6.29
CA ASP A 22 3.33 -3.17 -7.42
C ASP A 22 2.36 -4.23 -6.92
N ILE A 23 1.14 -4.20 -7.42
CA ILE A 23 0.11 -5.15 -7.01
C ILE A 23 -0.03 -6.31 -7.99
N GLY A 24 0.91 -6.43 -8.93
CA GLY A 24 0.96 -7.55 -9.85
C GLY A 24 0.93 -7.09 -11.29
N ASN A 25 1.54 -7.86 -12.17
CA ASN A 25 1.56 -7.62 -13.62
C ASN A 25 2.08 -6.23 -13.98
N GLY A 26 2.98 -5.68 -13.16
CA GLY A 26 3.53 -4.35 -13.41
C GLY A 26 2.57 -3.21 -13.10
N HIS A 27 1.45 -3.49 -12.46
CA HIS A 27 0.50 -2.44 -12.11
C HIS A 27 0.95 -1.76 -10.82
N ILE A 28 1.43 -0.52 -10.97
CA ILE A 28 1.94 0.25 -9.84
C ILE A 28 0.88 1.24 -9.41
N ILE A 29 0.57 1.24 -8.12
CA ILE A 29 -0.40 2.17 -7.56
C ILE A 29 0.28 3.09 -6.55
N LEU A 30 -0.37 4.20 -6.26
CA LEU A 30 0.05 5.11 -5.20
C LEU A 30 -0.69 4.72 -3.92
N ALA A 31 0.07 4.38 -2.89
CA ALA A 31 -0.51 3.94 -1.63
C ALA A 31 -0.01 4.81 -0.49
N HIS A 32 -0.86 5.00 0.51
CA HIS A 32 -0.48 5.71 1.72
C HIS A 32 -0.66 4.78 2.91
N ILE A 33 0.01 5.10 4.01
CA ILE A 33 -0.06 4.29 5.22
C ILE A 33 -1.37 4.62 5.95
N SER A 34 -2.07 3.57 6.41
CA SER A 34 -3.26 3.76 7.24
C SER A 34 -2.86 4.38 8.58
N GLY A 35 -3.81 5.06 9.21
CA GLY A 35 -3.56 5.66 10.51
C GLY A 35 -3.14 4.63 11.55
N LYS A 36 -3.70 3.43 11.47
CA LYS A 36 -3.36 2.36 12.41
C LYS A 36 -1.89 1.97 12.32
N LEU A 37 -1.38 1.81 11.09
CA LEU A 37 0.02 1.46 10.91
C LEU A 37 0.94 2.59 11.34
N ARG A 38 0.53 3.83 11.08
CA ARG A 38 1.31 4.99 11.49
C ARG A 38 1.41 5.08 13.01
N MET A 39 0.32 4.79 13.71
CA MET A 39 0.31 4.83 15.17
C MET A 39 1.20 3.76 15.77
N ASN A 40 1.37 2.64 15.08
CA ASN A 40 2.21 1.56 15.55
C ASN A 40 3.67 1.73 15.13
N PHE A 41 4.02 2.85 14.51
CA PHE A 41 5.39 3.14 14.07
C PHE A 41 5.96 2.07 13.15
N ILE A 42 5.12 1.44 12.36
CA ILE A 42 5.56 0.43 11.44
C ILE A 42 6.28 1.10 10.27
N ARG A 43 7.51 0.65 10.05
CA ARG A 43 8.33 1.20 8.97
C ARG A 43 8.18 0.33 7.73
N ILE A 44 7.91 0.98 6.61
CA ILE A 44 7.75 0.29 5.34
C ILE A 44 8.90 0.70 4.42
N LEU A 45 9.55 -0.29 3.85
CA LEU A 45 10.72 -0.09 2.99
C LEU A 45 10.48 -0.73 1.63
N PRO A 46 11.17 -0.26 0.58
CA PRO A 46 11.09 -0.93 -0.72
C PRO A 46 11.43 -2.40 -0.58
N GLY A 47 10.66 -3.24 -1.25
CA GLY A 47 10.81 -4.70 -1.16
C GLY A 47 9.88 -5.35 -0.15
N ASP A 48 9.26 -4.58 0.73
CA ASP A 48 8.34 -5.13 1.72
C ASP A 48 7.03 -5.54 1.06
N LYS A 49 6.47 -6.66 1.53
CA LYS A 49 5.15 -7.07 1.10
C LYS A 49 4.12 -6.40 1.99
N VAL A 50 3.08 -5.88 1.36
CA VAL A 50 2.04 -5.16 2.07
C VAL A 50 0.68 -5.58 1.54
N THR A 51 -0.34 -5.42 2.39
CA THR A 51 -1.73 -5.56 1.96
C THR A 51 -2.28 -4.16 1.74
N VAL A 52 -2.85 -3.95 0.56
CA VAL A 52 -3.38 -2.66 0.16
C VAL A 52 -4.88 -2.78 0.01
N GLN A 53 -5.60 -1.83 0.58
CA GLN A 53 -7.04 -1.74 0.45
C GLN A 53 -7.35 -0.67 -0.60
N MET A 54 -8.14 -1.06 -1.60
CA MET A 54 -8.43 -0.19 -2.74
C MET A 54 -9.93 -0.11 -2.98
N SER A 55 -10.36 1.05 -3.50
CA SER A 55 -11.72 1.18 -3.99
C SER A 55 -11.84 0.52 -5.36
N PRO A 56 -12.90 -0.24 -5.64
CA PRO A 56 -13.10 -0.79 -6.97
C PRO A 56 -13.32 0.30 -8.02
N TYR A 57 -13.61 1.52 -7.59
CA TYR A 57 -13.84 2.64 -8.49
C TYR A 57 -12.57 3.45 -8.75
N ASP A 58 -11.48 3.17 -8.04
CA ASP A 58 -10.22 3.86 -8.24
C ASP A 58 -9.08 2.88 -8.00
N VAL A 59 -8.62 2.26 -9.07
CA VAL A 59 -7.57 1.25 -9.00
C VAL A 59 -6.17 1.84 -9.10
N THR A 60 -6.06 3.18 -9.02
CA THR A 60 -4.76 3.84 -9.07
C THR A 60 -4.24 4.23 -7.70
N ARG A 61 -5.08 4.16 -6.68
CA ARG A 61 -4.73 4.54 -5.31
C ARG A 61 -5.17 3.48 -4.33
N GLY A 62 -4.45 3.40 -3.21
CA GLY A 62 -4.80 2.46 -2.18
C GLY A 62 -4.28 2.90 -0.83
N ARG A 63 -4.64 2.12 0.18
CA ARG A 63 -4.20 2.33 1.55
C ARG A 63 -3.51 1.07 2.04
N ILE A 64 -2.31 1.23 2.56
CA ILE A 64 -1.60 0.10 3.14
C ILE A 64 -2.18 -0.13 4.53
N THR A 65 -2.78 -1.31 4.74
CA THR A 65 -3.41 -1.65 6.00
C THR A 65 -2.62 -2.66 6.80
N TRP A 66 -1.67 -3.34 6.16
CA TRP A 66 -0.88 -4.36 6.83
C TRP A 66 0.45 -4.52 6.12
N ARG A 67 1.49 -4.74 6.90
CA ARG A 67 2.80 -5.07 6.36
C ARG A 67 3.11 -6.53 6.71
N SER A 68 3.35 -7.32 5.68
CA SER A 68 3.74 -8.70 5.83
C SER A 68 5.26 -8.79 5.89
N LYS A 69 5.75 -9.61 6.81
CA LYS A 69 7.19 -9.82 6.86
C LYS A 69 7.64 -10.89 5.90
#